data_78ae0c7bda7f2e4fb9175aec3c07af5e
#
_entry.id   78ae0c7bda7f2e4fb9175aec3c07af5e
#
_cell.length_a   1.000
_cell.length_b   1.000
_cell.length_c   1.000
_cell.angle_alpha   90.00
_cell.angle_beta   90.00
_cell.angle_gamma   90.00
#
_symmetry.space_group_name_H-M   'P 1'
#
loop_
_entity.id
_entity.type
_entity.pdbx_description
1 polymer ?
#
loop_
_entity_poly.entity_id
_entity_poly.type
_entity_poly.pdbx_seq_one_letter_code
_entity_poly.pdbx_strand_id
1 'polypeptide(L)'
;MSTACHVYTGTAGHSAWFSEDAGLTWVHPNSHSGMYLEARVWSFASHPALPDLLYAGTDMGIFRWSEAAARWTAMPSPMQDVWAIAVHPSNPRILMAGTRPAAFYRSQDGGETWQALEVPGLQTFSTINMGATRATQILFDPLNPKCLWVTVEIGGIFFSADGGDTWQARDQGLISADVHGIALLDRPDGRRVMLATTNRGLHRSEDEGQYWHFQKIDSPWQYTRAVVPRPDGSGTVFLTNGNGPPGDQGRLWVSHDHGDHWENVALPGKLNSTVWTVATQADDPLRLWACTNLGQIFSSQDGGANWERLPHEFGEIRALHWRRLPMGIRQQEHAVTRRVEN
;
A
#
# COMPACT_ATOMS: atom_id res chain seq x y z
N MET A 1 19.19 21.06 5.47
CA MET A 1 19.87 19.76 5.61
C MET A 1 18.98 18.72 4.93
N SER A 2 19.46 18.04 3.91
CA SER A 2 18.71 16.99 3.20
C SER A 2 18.49 15.82 4.17
N THR A 3 17.25 15.61 4.63
CA THR A 3 16.87 14.40 5.36
C THR A 3 16.90 13.22 4.39
N ALA A 4 17.63 12.18 4.72
CA ALA A 4 17.67 10.96 3.93
C ALA A 4 16.27 10.34 3.87
N CYS A 5 15.76 10.14 2.66
CA CYS A 5 14.51 9.42 2.43
C CYS A 5 14.84 8.04 1.88
N HIS A 6 14.41 7.02 2.59
CA HIS A 6 14.50 5.65 2.10
C HIS A 6 13.23 5.29 1.33
N VAL A 7 13.41 4.75 0.14
CA VAL A 7 12.34 4.29 -0.73
C VAL A 7 12.47 2.79 -0.93
N TYR A 8 11.36 2.07 -0.85
CA TYR A 8 11.29 0.62 -1.00
C TYR A 8 10.33 0.27 -2.13
N THR A 9 10.77 -0.62 -3.00
CA THR A 9 9.97 -1.12 -4.12
C THR A 9 9.86 -2.63 -4.03
N GLY A 10 8.62 -3.12 -3.92
CA GLY A 10 8.30 -4.53 -3.95
C GLY A 10 7.93 -4.97 -5.36
N THR A 11 8.62 -5.98 -5.87
CA THR A 11 8.44 -6.48 -7.25
C THR A 11 7.80 -7.86 -7.28
N ALA A 12 7.24 -8.21 -8.43
CA ALA A 12 6.66 -9.53 -8.65
C ALA A 12 7.73 -10.51 -9.20
N GLY A 13 8.64 -10.95 -8.32
CA GLY A 13 9.63 -11.97 -8.65
C GLY A 13 11.08 -11.47 -8.72
N HIS A 14 11.35 -10.22 -8.29
CA HIS A 14 12.71 -9.70 -8.10
C HIS A 14 12.90 -9.09 -6.71
N SER A 15 12.18 -9.63 -5.69
CA SER A 15 12.32 -9.27 -4.28
C SER A 15 12.00 -7.80 -3.98
N ALA A 16 12.51 -7.30 -2.85
CA ALA A 16 12.40 -5.91 -2.44
C ALA A 16 13.71 -5.15 -2.71
N TRP A 17 13.61 -4.03 -3.40
CA TRP A 17 14.72 -3.10 -3.62
C TRP A 17 14.59 -1.92 -2.68
N PHE A 18 15.69 -1.31 -2.30
CA PHE A 18 15.66 -0.10 -1.51
C PHE A 18 16.65 0.95 -2.02
N SER A 19 16.32 2.21 -1.76
CA SER A 19 17.11 3.39 -2.07
C SER A 19 17.30 4.22 -0.81
N GLU A 20 18.49 4.74 -0.60
CA GLU A 20 18.82 5.65 0.52
C GLU A 20 18.84 7.13 0.10
N ASP A 21 18.74 7.39 -1.19
CA ASP A 21 18.87 8.70 -1.82
C ASP A 21 17.63 9.15 -2.59
N ALA A 22 16.44 8.85 -2.01
CA ALA A 22 15.14 9.22 -2.56
C ALA A 22 14.81 8.59 -3.94
N GLY A 23 15.43 7.46 -4.26
CA GLY A 23 15.18 6.72 -5.51
C GLY A 23 16.13 7.06 -6.66
N LEU A 24 17.20 7.81 -6.42
CA LEU A 24 18.20 8.12 -7.45
C LEU A 24 19.06 6.89 -7.76
N THR A 25 19.49 6.17 -6.72
CA THR A 25 20.18 4.89 -6.85
C THR A 25 19.47 3.81 -6.03
N TRP A 26 19.65 2.55 -6.43
CA TRP A 26 18.95 1.42 -5.83
C TRP A 26 19.91 0.30 -5.48
N VAL A 27 19.71 -0.26 -4.29
CA VAL A 27 20.42 -1.45 -3.85
C VAL A 27 19.71 -2.69 -4.36
N HIS A 28 20.41 -3.45 -5.17
CA HIS A 28 19.91 -4.73 -5.70
C HIS A 28 19.83 -5.77 -4.57
N PRO A 29 18.73 -6.50 -4.43
CA PRO A 29 18.65 -7.63 -3.52
C PRO A 29 19.75 -8.66 -3.82
N ASN A 30 20.31 -9.24 -2.78
CA ASN A 30 21.32 -10.30 -2.88
C ASN A 30 21.17 -11.30 -1.72
N SER A 31 21.99 -12.34 -1.67
CA SER A 31 21.89 -13.38 -0.63
C SER A 31 22.09 -12.87 0.81
N HIS A 32 22.66 -11.68 0.99
CA HIS A 32 22.84 -11.06 2.30
C HIS A 32 21.61 -10.21 2.71
N SER A 33 20.75 -9.85 1.78
CA SER A 33 19.54 -9.04 2.09
C SER A 33 18.49 -9.79 2.92
N GLY A 34 18.59 -11.12 3.02
CA GLY A 34 17.78 -11.95 3.89
C GLY A 34 16.40 -12.34 3.33
N MET A 35 16.02 -11.84 2.17
CA MET A 35 14.81 -12.26 1.44
C MET A 35 15.24 -13.03 0.18
N TYR A 36 14.42 -13.95 -0.29
CA TYR A 36 14.68 -14.65 -1.56
C TYR A 36 14.73 -13.69 -2.74
N LEU A 37 15.63 -13.94 -3.68
CA LEU A 37 15.83 -13.07 -4.84
C LEU A 37 14.61 -13.07 -5.76
N GLU A 38 13.90 -14.18 -5.85
CA GLU A 38 12.70 -14.37 -6.65
C GLU A 38 11.40 -14.06 -5.89
N ALA A 39 11.49 -13.57 -4.65
CA ALA A 39 10.31 -13.27 -3.85
C ALA A 39 9.40 -12.27 -4.57
N ARG A 40 8.10 -12.51 -4.44
CA ARG A 40 7.06 -11.57 -4.85
C ARG A 40 6.64 -10.76 -3.63
N VAL A 41 6.82 -9.46 -3.70
CA VAL A 41 6.48 -8.55 -2.60
C VAL A 41 5.24 -7.77 -2.96
N TRP A 42 4.15 -8.07 -2.24
CA TRP A 42 2.81 -7.57 -2.56
C TRP A 42 2.45 -6.29 -1.81
N SER A 43 2.96 -6.11 -0.60
CA SER A 43 2.61 -4.98 0.27
C SER A 43 3.73 -4.65 1.25
N PHE A 44 3.73 -3.38 1.70
CA PHE A 44 4.57 -2.91 2.80
C PHE A 44 3.72 -2.26 3.89
N ALA A 45 4.17 -2.35 5.14
CA ALA A 45 3.60 -1.64 6.26
C ALA A 45 4.67 -1.20 7.25
N SER A 46 4.56 0.02 7.77
CA SER A 46 5.42 0.57 8.80
C SER A 46 4.61 1.27 9.88
N HIS A 47 5.26 1.63 10.98
CA HIS A 47 4.62 2.41 12.05
C HIS A 47 5.60 3.47 12.57
N PRO A 48 5.16 4.73 12.80
CA PRO A 48 6.04 5.82 13.23
C PRO A 48 6.78 5.54 14.55
N ALA A 49 6.16 4.80 15.48
CA ALA A 49 6.80 4.40 16.74
C ALA A 49 7.89 3.32 16.58
N LEU A 50 8.00 2.71 15.42
CA LEU A 50 9.00 1.69 15.08
C LEU A 50 9.77 2.09 13.80
N PRO A 51 10.50 3.22 13.82
CA PRO A 51 11.13 3.77 12.62
C PRO A 51 12.22 2.86 12.03
N ASP A 52 12.77 1.93 12.82
CA ASP A 52 13.71 0.91 12.35
C ASP A 52 13.05 -0.21 11.55
N LEU A 53 11.74 -0.44 11.68
CA LEU A 53 11.07 -1.62 11.15
C LEU A 53 10.17 -1.32 9.96
N LEU A 54 10.21 -2.20 8.96
CA LEU A 54 9.27 -2.27 7.84
C LEU A 54 8.84 -3.73 7.66
N TYR A 55 7.54 -3.96 7.52
CA TYR A 55 6.99 -5.27 7.23
C TYR A 55 6.70 -5.40 5.74
N ALA A 56 6.93 -6.59 5.18
CA ALA A 56 6.59 -6.93 3.81
C ALA A 56 5.71 -8.18 3.78
N GLY A 57 4.58 -8.10 3.11
CA GLY A 57 3.77 -9.24 2.73
C GLY A 57 4.28 -9.82 1.41
N THR A 58 4.56 -11.12 1.38
CA THR A 58 5.19 -11.79 0.24
C THR A 58 4.49 -13.11 -0.09
N ASP A 59 4.86 -13.73 -1.22
CA ASP A 59 4.44 -15.09 -1.58
C ASP A 59 4.99 -16.19 -0.63
N MET A 60 5.95 -15.83 0.24
CA MET A 60 6.56 -16.73 1.21
C MET A 60 6.22 -16.39 2.66
N GLY A 61 5.15 -15.62 2.89
CA GLY A 61 4.75 -15.14 4.21
C GLY A 61 5.16 -13.70 4.49
N ILE A 62 5.49 -13.39 5.73
CA ILE A 62 5.82 -12.04 6.17
C ILE A 62 7.32 -11.94 6.44
N PHE A 63 7.93 -10.86 5.96
CA PHE A 63 9.30 -10.49 6.28
C PHE A 63 9.32 -9.14 7.02
N ARG A 64 10.31 -8.98 7.89
CA ARG A 64 10.57 -7.75 8.63
C ARG A 64 11.95 -7.22 8.27
N TRP A 65 12.03 -5.99 7.79
CA TRP A 65 13.26 -5.25 7.56
C TRP A 65 13.68 -4.54 8.83
N SER A 66 14.96 -4.57 9.16
CA SER A 66 15.59 -3.68 10.13
C SER A 66 16.54 -2.73 9.41
N GLU A 67 16.38 -1.43 9.64
CA GLU A 67 17.29 -0.41 9.12
C GLU A 67 18.69 -0.54 9.72
N ALA A 68 18.75 -0.83 11.02
CA ALA A 68 20.02 -1.01 11.72
C ALA A 68 20.83 -2.18 11.15
N ALA A 69 20.16 -3.31 10.89
CA ALA A 69 20.80 -4.49 10.33
C ALA A 69 20.91 -4.48 8.79
N ALA A 70 20.24 -3.56 8.10
CA ALA A 70 20.07 -3.51 6.65
C ALA A 70 19.66 -4.88 6.05
N ARG A 71 18.73 -5.57 6.70
CA ARG A 71 18.38 -6.95 6.39
C ARG A 71 16.91 -7.27 6.63
N TRP A 72 16.37 -8.13 5.76
CA TRP A 72 15.09 -8.79 5.95
C TRP A 72 15.25 -10.04 6.82
N THR A 73 14.28 -10.29 7.69
CA THR A 73 14.16 -11.51 8.48
C THR A 73 12.77 -12.07 8.27
N ALA A 74 12.68 -13.36 7.92
CA ALA A 74 11.40 -14.06 7.85
C ALA A 74 10.78 -14.12 9.26
N MET A 75 9.50 -13.81 9.33
CA MET A 75 8.76 -13.87 10.58
C MET A 75 8.04 -15.21 10.71
N PRO A 76 7.83 -15.73 11.94
CA PRO A 76 6.95 -16.86 12.16
C PRO A 76 5.55 -16.54 11.62
N SER A 77 5.07 -17.32 10.65
CA SER A 77 3.79 -17.06 10.00
C SER A 77 3.18 -18.37 9.53
N PRO A 78 1.91 -18.64 9.88
CA PRO A 78 1.18 -19.79 9.33
C PRO A 78 0.70 -19.53 7.90
N MET A 79 0.86 -18.29 7.40
CA MET A 79 0.36 -17.84 6.10
C MET A 79 1.44 -17.93 5.04
N GLN A 80 1.01 -18.18 3.83
CA GLN A 80 1.74 -17.91 2.59
C GLN A 80 0.92 -16.92 1.75
N ASP A 81 1.57 -16.36 0.72
CA ASP A 81 0.95 -15.44 -0.25
C ASP A 81 0.18 -14.28 0.44
N VAL A 82 0.91 -13.52 1.27
CA VAL A 82 0.39 -12.39 2.06
C VAL A 82 0.32 -11.15 1.17
N TRP A 83 -0.89 -10.82 0.71
CA TRP A 83 -1.13 -9.71 -0.24
C TRP A 83 -1.32 -8.37 0.42
N ALA A 84 -1.85 -8.34 1.63
CA ALA A 84 -2.05 -7.13 2.41
C ALA A 84 -1.50 -7.29 3.81
N ILE A 85 -0.80 -6.28 4.30
CA ILE A 85 -0.35 -6.18 5.68
C ILE A 85 -0.58 -4.77 6.18
N ALA A 86 -1.04 -4.61 7.40
CA ALA A 86 -1.23 -3.32 8.05
C ALA A 86 -0.84 -3.38 9.52
N VAL A 87 -0.27 -2.28 10.02
CA VAL A 87 0.01 -2.08 11.43
C VAL A 87 -1.06 -1.18 12.03
N HIS A 88 -1.57 -1.55 13.19
CA HIS A 88 -2.59 -0.77 13.89
C HIS A 88 -2.03 0.62 14.28
N PRO A 89 -2.73 1.73 13.96
CA PRO A 89 -2.17 3.08 14.04
C PRO A 89 -1.76 3.55 15.43
N SER A 90 -2.36 2.99 16.50
CA SER A 90 -2.06 3.38 17.89
C SER A 90 -1.30 2.31 18.68
N ASN A 91 -1.16 1.08 18.16
CA ASN A 91 -0.48 -0.01 18.84
C ASN A 91 0.34 -0.86 17.86
N PRO A 92 1.64 -0.60 17.71
CA PRO A 92 2.47 -1.28 16.72
C PRO A 92 2.66 -2.80 16.96
N ARG A 93 2.18 -3.32 18.08
CA ARG A 93 2.15 -4.77 18.34
C ARG A 93 0.99 -5.48 17.65
N ILE A 94 -0.05 -4.73 17.24
CA ILE A 94 -1.19 -5.29 16.52
C ILE A 94 -0.93 -5.16 15.02
N LEU A 95 -0.91 -6.30 14.34
CA LEU A 95 -0.82 -6.37 12.88
C LEU A 95 -2.02 -7.14 12.33
N MET A 96 -2.45 -6.73 11.14
CA MET A 96 -3.42 -7.49 10.34
C MET A 96 -2.77 -7.92 9.04
N ALA A 97 -3.07 -9.13 8.60
CA ALA A 97 -2.62 -9.68 7.33
C ALA A 97 -3.77 -10.29 6.55
N GLY A 98 -3.74 -10.12 5.23
CA GLY A 98 -4.68 -10.70 4.31
C GLY A 98 -3.96 -11.46 3.21
N THR A 99 -4.48 -12.64 2.85
CA THR A 99 -3.79 -13.61 1.98
C THR A 99 -4.48 -13.83 0.64
N ARG A 100 -3.86 -14.67 -0.19
CA ARG A 100 -4.45 -15.37 -1.32
C ARG A 100 -4.22 -16.88 -1.13
N PRO A 101 -5.25 -17.73 -1.13
CA PRO A 101 -6.69 -17.40 -1.12
C PRO A 101 -7.04 -16.45 0.05
N ALA A 102 -8.11 -15.65 -0.11
CA ALA A 102 -8.48 -14.64 0.87
C ALA A 102 -8.78 -15.28 2.22
N ALA A 103 -8.01 -14.87 3.22
CA ALA A 103 -8.20 -15.14 4.63
C ALA A 103 -7.60 -13.97 5.41
N PHE A 104 -8.13 -13.68 6.61
CA PHE A 104 -7.65 -12.60 7.44
C PHE A 104 -7.02 -13.16 8.71
N TYR A 105 -5.93 -12.53 9.12
CA TYR A 105 -5.16 -12.91 10.30
C TYR A 105 -4.84 -11.70 11.14
N ARG A 106 -4.80 -11.86 12.45
CA ARG A 106 -4.40 -10.82 13.40
C ARG A 106 -3.27 -11.33 14.28
N SER A 107 -2.26 -10.50 14.47
CA SER A 107 -1.25 -10.63 15.52
C SER A 107 -1.49 -9.56 16.59
N GLN A 108 -1.21 -9.89 17.85
CA GLN A 108 -1.27 -8.96 18.99
C GLN A 108 0.09 -8.81 19.70
N ASP A 109 1.13 -9.42 19.17
CA ASP A 109 2.46 -9.51 19.78
C ASP A 109 3.60 -9.03 18.85
N GLY A 110 3.26 -8.26 17.79
CA GLY A 110 4.23 -7.73 16.84
C GLY A 110 4.59 -8.70 15.73
N GLY A 111 3.72 -9.70 15.48
CA GLY A 111 3.88 -10.68 14.41
C GLY A 111 4.57 -11.96 14.82
N GLU A 112 4.80 -12.19 16.13
CA GLU A 112 5.39 -13.43 16.64
C GLU A 112 4.38 -14.60 16.58
N THR A 113 3.09 -14.31 16.85
CA THR A 113 2.00 -15.27 16.69
C THR A 113 0.82 -14.67 15.93
N TRP A 114 0.04 -15.52 15.26
CA TRP A 114 -1.07 -15.12 14.41
C TRP A 114 -2.31 -15.95 14.66
N GLN A 115 -3.44 -15.27 14.75
CA GLN A 115 -4.78 -15.86 14.85
C GLN A 115 -5.49 -15.73 13.50
N ALA A 116 -5.97 -16.83 12.94
CA ALA A 116 -6.91 -16.80 11.83
C ALA A 116 -8.27 -16.27 12.32
N LEU A 117 -8.88 -15.38 11.52
CA LEU A 117 -10.16 -14.75 11.84
C LEU A 117 -11.30 -15.44 11.08
N GLU A 118 -12.42 -15.63 11.74
CA GLU A 118 -13.63 -16.10 11.09
C GLU A 118 -14.35 -14.91 10.42
N VAL A 119 -14.55 -15.02 9.11
CA VAL A 119 -15.16 -13.97 8.30
C VAL A 119 -16.36 -14.55 7.54
N PRO A 120 -17.59 -14.38 8.06
CA PRO A 120 -18.78 -14.89 7.40
C PRO A 120 -18.95 -14.33 6.00
N GLY A 121 -19.17 -15.21 5.02
CA GLY A 121 -19.37 -14.82 3.62
C GLY A 121 -18.09 -14.61 2.81
N LEU A 122 -16.90 -14.61 3.43
CA LEU A 122 -15.64 -14.52 2.68
C LEU A 122 -15.46 -15.77 1.80
N GLN A 123 -15.32 -15.53 0.49
CA GLN A 123 -15.08 -16.60 -0.48
C GLN A 123 -13.57 -16.71 -0.76
N THR A 124 -13.06 -17.93 -0.75
CA THR A 124 -11.65 -18.21 -1.08
C THR A 124 -11.42 -18.45 -2.57
N PHE A 125 -12.49 -18.68 -3.32
CA PHE A 125 -12.46 -18.93 -4.75
C PHE A 125 -13.60 -18.20 -5.45
N SER A 126 -13.33 -17.63 -6.62
CA SER A 126 -14.31 -16.95 -7.45
C SER A 126 -14.52 -17.70 -8.76
N THR A 127 -15.80 -17.91 -9.10
CA THR A 127 -16.21 -18.47 -10.40
C THR A 127 -16.15 -17.44 -11.54
N ILE A 128 -16.03 -16.13 -11.21
CA ILE A 128 -15.97 -15.04 -12.21
C ILE A 128 -14.67 -15.12 -13.01
N ASN A 129 -13.52 -15.30 -12.33
CA ASN A 129 -12.22 -15.43 -12.97
C ASN A 129 -11.61 -16.83 -12.85
N MET A 130 -12.38 -17.80 -12.33
CA MET A 130 -11.93 -19.19 -12.09
C MET A 130 -10.63 -19.25 -11.29
N GLY A 131 -10.53 -18.46 -10.22
CA GLY A 131 -9.32 -18.35 -9.43
C GLY A 131 -9.54 -18.01 -7.97
N ALA A 132 -8.45 -18.09 -7.18
CA ALA A 132 -8.45 -17.71 -5.79
C ALA A 132 -8.66 -16.20 -5.64
N THR A 133 -9.54 -15.81 -4.73
CA THR A 133 -9.70 -14.43 -4.28
C THR A 133 -8.48 -13.98 -3.48
N ARG A 134 -8.29 -12.67 -3.28
CA ARG A 134 -7.16 -12.15 -2.49
C ARG A 134 -7.53 -10.87 -1.77
N ALA A 135 -7.04 -10.70 -0.55
CA ALA A 135 -7.12 -9.44 0.16
C ALA A 135 -6.17 -8.42 -0.50
N THR A 136 -6.68 -7.25 -0.88
CA THR A 136 -5.90 -6.24 -1.62
C THR A 136 -5.44 -5.09 -0.74
N GLN A 137 -6.22 -4.74 0.30
CA GLN A 137 -5.85 -3.70 1.26
C GLN A 137 -6.54 -3.93 2.60
N ILE A 138 -5.87 -3.52 3.68
CA ILE A 138 -6.42 -3.42 5.04
C ILE A 138 -6.31 -1.95 5.44
N LEU A 139 -7.43 -1.35 5.83
CA LEU A 139 -7.54 0.04 6.26
C LEU A 139 -8.09 0.09 7.68
N PHE A 140 -7.30 0.56 8.63
CA PHE A 140 -7.78 0.94 9.95
C PHE A 140 -8.33 2.36 9.92
N ASP A 141 -9.40 2.61 10.67
CA ASP A 141 -9.84 3.97 10.96
C ASP A 141 -8.83 4.64 11.91
N PRO A 142 -8.17 5.74 11.50
CA PRO A 142 -7.19 6.40 12.35
C PRO A 142 -7.79 7.03 13.62
N LEU A 143 -9.07 7.38 13.60
CA LEU A 143 -9.78 7.98 14.73
C LEU A 143 -10.40 6.92 15.67
N ASN A 144 -10.77 5.77 15.14
CA ASN A 144 -11.30 4.64 15.90
C ASN A 144 -10.71 3.32 15.37
N PRO A 145 -9.49 2.95 15.75
CA PRO A 145 -8.79 1.79 15.18
C PRO A 145 -9.42 0.41 15.49
N LYS A 146 -10.51 0.36 16.25
CA LYS A 146 -11.36 -0.83 16.31
C LYS A 146 -12.14 -1.03 15.02
N CYS A 147 -12.42 0.05 14.29
CA CYS A 147 -13.04 -0.01 12.98
C CYS A 147 -11.97 -0.24 11.91
N LEU A 148 -12.18 -1.25 11.08
CA LEU A 148 -11.28 -1.54 9.96
C LEU A 148 -12.07 -2.16 8.80
N TRP A 149 -11.55 -1.91 7.60
CA TRP A 149 -12.05 -2.49 6.35
C TRP A 149 -10.98 -3.33 5.68
N VAL A 150 -11.38 -4.41 5.06
CA VAL A 150 -10.53 -5.21 4.18
C VAL A 150 -11.19 -5.33 2.82
N THR A 151 -10.45 -4.96 1.78
CA THR A 151 -10.88 -5.12 0.40
C THR A 151 -10.38 -6.44 -0.15
N VAL A 152 -11.23 -7.09 -0.95
CA VAL A 152 -10.93 -8.40 -1.54
C VAL A 152 -11.18 -8.34 -3.05
N GLU A 153 -10.16 -8.68 -3.83
CA GLU A 153 -10.29 -8.79 -5.28
C GLU A 153 -11.21 -9.96 -5.60
N ILE A 154 -12.31 -9.62 -6.29
CA ILE A 154 -13.45 -10.50 -6.61
C ILE A 154 -14.08 -11.11 -5.35
N GLY A 155 -14.14 -10.32 -4.27
CA GLY A 155 -14.73 -10.71 -2.99
C GLY A 155 -15.44 -9.57 -2.24
N GLY A 156 -15.33 -8.32 -2.74
CA GLY A 156 -16.00 -7.16 -2.14
C GLY A 156 -15.23 -6.51 -1.00
N ILE A 157 -15.96 -5.93 -0.06
CA ILE A 157 -15.42 -5.21 1.10
C ILE A 157 -15.99 -5.81 2.38
N PHE A 158 -15.14 -6.05 3.37
CA PHE A 158 -15.51 -6.51 4.69
C PHE A 158 -15.16 -5.46 5.74
N PHE A 159 -16.03 -5.27 6.72
CA PHE A 159 -15.90 -4.33 7.81
C PHE A 159 -15.98 -5.02 9.16
N SER A 160 -15.15 -4.58 10.10
CA SER A 160 -15.20 -4.92 11.52
C SER A 160 -15.27 -3.63 12.35
N ALA A 161 -16.06 -3.63 13.42
CA ALA A 161 -16.16 -2.54 14.40
C ALA A 161 -15.47 -2.85 15.73
N ASP A 162 -14.89 -4.04 15.87
CA ASP A 162 -14.36 -4.61 17.13
C ASP A 162 -12.91 -5.11 17.02
N GLY A 163 -12.15 -4.58 16.06
CA GLY A 163 -10.74 -4.94 15.86
C GLY A 163 -10.53 -6.26 15.16
N GLY A 164 -11.55 -6.76 14.45
CA GLY A 164 -11.49 -7.99 13.68
C GLY A 164 -12.10 -9.22 14.38
N ASP A 165 -12.80 -9.03 15.50
CA ASP A 165 -13.48 -10.15 16.17
C ASP A 165 -14.74 -10.58 15.42
N THR A 166 -15.51 -9.61 14.87
CA THR A 166 -16.67 -9.87 14.00
C THR A 166 -16.58 -9.10 12.70
N TRP A 167 -17.20 -9.65 11.64
CA TRP A 167 -17.13 -9.09 10.29
C TRP A 167 -18.49 -9.06 9.60
N GLN A 168 -18.69 -8.05 8.76
CA GLN A 168 -19.86 -7.93 7.89
C GLN A 168 -19.44 -7.44 6.50
N ALA A 169 -20.13 -7.88 5.46
CA ALA A 169 -19.94 -7.36 4.11
C ALA A 169 -20.41 -5.90 4.01
N ARG A 170 -19.66 -5.09 3.23
CA ARG A 170 -19.91 -3.66 2.98
C ARG A 170 -19.71 -3.32 1.50
N ASP A 171 -20.34 -4.08 0.62
CA ASP A 171 -20.17 -4.01 -0.82
C ASP A 171 -21.46 -3.63 -1.58
N GLN A 172 -22.52 -3.28 -0.86
CA GLN A 172 -23.79 -2.93 -1.48
C GLN A 172 -23.67 -1.66 -2.34
N GLY A 173 -24.09 -1.75 -3.60
CA GLY A 173 -24.00 -0.64 -4.55
C GLY A 173 -22.70 -0.64 -5.39
N LEU A 174 -21.71 -1.48 -5.07
CA LEU A 174 -20.57 -1.67 -5.96
C LEU A 174 -21.00 -2.34 -7.27
N ILE A 175 -20.56 -1.79 -8.40
CA ILE A 175 -20.82 -2.40 -9.73
C ILE A 175 -19.86 -3.55 -10.05
N SER A 176 -18.86 -3.77 -9.21
CA SER A 176 -17.92 -4.88 -9.29
C SER A 176 -17.40 -5.25 -7.90
N ALA A 177 -17.36 -6.53 -7.61
CA ALA A 177 -16.74 -7.08 -6.42
C ALA A 177 -15.20 -7.19 -6.52
N ASP A 178 -14.61 -6.82 -7.66
CA ASP A 178 -13.16 -6.79 -7.88
C ASP A 178 -12.60 -5.47 -7.33
N VAL A 179 -12.42 -5.43 -5.99
CA VAL A 179 -12.02 -4.24 -5.26
C VAL A 179 -10.52 -4.22 -5.08
N HIS A 180 -9.90 -3.10 -5.49
CA HIS A 180 -8.46 -2.94 -5.46
C HIS A 180 -7.95 -2.14 -4.27
N GLY A 181 -8.70 -1.14 -3.85
CA GLY A 181 -8.28 -0.26 -2.76
C GLY A 181 -9.44 0.57 -2.20
N ILE A 182 -9.20 1.16 -1.03
CA ILE A 182 -10.18 1.93 -0.28
C ILE A 182 -9.48 3.10 0.44
N ALA A 183 -10.15 4.22 0.56
CA ALA A 183 -9.71 5.36 1.35
C ALA A 183 -10.83 5.90 2.21
N LEU A 184 -10.47 6.45 3.38
CA LEU A 184 -11.34 7.14 4.30
C LEU A 184 -10.87 8.59 4.41
N LEU A 185 -11.78 9.55 4.26
CA LEU A 185 -11.50 10.97 4.22
C LEU A 185 -12.40 11.69 5.21
N ASP A 186 -11.82 12.42 6.15
CA ASP A 186 -12.55 13.26 7.09
C ASP A 186 -12.72 14.66 6.48
N ARG A 187 -13.94 15.17 6.43
CA ARG A 187 -14.25 16.52 5.94
C ARG A 187 -14.25 17.55 7.08
N PRO A 188 -13.96 18.82 6.79
CA PRO A 188 -13.99 19.89 7.80
C PRO A 188 -15.35 20.08 8.48
N ASP A 189 -16.44 19.67 7.83
CA ASP A 189 -17.81 19.74 8.36
C ASP A 189 -18.18 18.54 9.25
N GLY A 190 -17.21 17.66 9.55
CA GLY A 190 -17.39 16.46 10.37
C GLY A 190 -17.98 15.27 9.64
N ARG A 191 -18.36 15.40 8.36
CA ARG A 191 -18.77 14.24 7.55
C ARG A 191 -17.57 13.43 7.12
N ARG A 192 -17.78 12.17 6.85
CA ARG A 192 -16.76 11.24 6.36
C ARG A 192 -17.15 10.73 4.98
N VAL A 193 -16.15 10.59 4.14
CA VAL A 193 -16.30 10.06 2.79
C VAL A 193 -15.38 8.88 2.64
N MET A 194 -15.89 7.82 2.05
CA MET A 194 -15.06 6.70 1.62
C MET A 194 -15.05 6.61 0.10
N LEU A 195 -13.89 6.26 -0.43
CA LEU A 195 -13.68 6.01 -1.85
C LEU A 195 -13.19 4.57 -2.02
N ALA A 196 -13.73 3.85 -3.00
CA ALA A 196 -13.30 2.49 -3.34
C ALA A 196 -12.98 2.38 -4.83
N THR A 197 -11.87 1.73 -5.15
CA THR A 197 -11.41 1.49 -6.52
C THR A 197 -11.70 0.05 -6.93
N THR A 198 -12.20 -0.12 -8.15
CA THR A 198 -12.50 -1.44 -8.72
C THR A 198 -11.99 -1.53 -10.16
N ASN A 199 -12.06 -2.72 -10.74
CA ASN A 199 -11.77 -2.91 -12.16
C ASN A 199 -12.78 -2.20 -13.09
N ARG A 200 -13.91 -1.70 -12.55
CA ARG A 200 -14.97 -1.00 -13.29
C ARG A 200 -15.18 0.44 -12.90
N GLY A 201 -14.35 0.97 -11.98
CA GLY A 201 -14.32 2.38 -11.67
C GLY A 201 -14.23 2.73 -10.20
N LEU A 202 -14.35 4.02 -9.95
CA LEU A 202 -14.36 4.62 -8.63
C LEU A 202 -15.77 4.58 -8.05
N HIS A 203 -15.87 4.29 -6.77
CA HIS A 203 -17.12 4.36 -6.02
C HIS A 203 -16.91 5.23 -4.79
N ARG A 204 -18.00 5.87 -4.37
CA ARG A 204 -18.08 6.77 -3.22
C ARG A 204 -19.15 6.32 -2.25
N SER A 205 -18.87 6.42 -0.96
CA SER A 205 -19.82 6.21 0.13
C SER A 205 -19.74 7.40 1.10
N GLU A 206 -20.90 7.80 1.65
CA GLU A 206 -21.02 8.83 2.70
C GLU A 206 -21.60 8.26 4.01
N ASP A 207 -21.69 6.94 4.10
CA ASP A 207 -22.28 6.19 5.22
C ASP A 207 -21.36 5.04 5.70
N GLU A 208 -20.04 5.28 5.66
CA GLU A 208 -18.99 4.35 6.11
C GLU A 208 -18.99 3.00 5.35
N GLY A 209 -19.33 3.06 4.05
CA GLY A 209 -19.31 1.91 3.17
C GLY A 209 -20.57 1.05 3.24
N GLN A 210 -21.67 1.52 3.88
CA GLN A 210 -22.93 0.78 3.88
C GLN A 210 -23.55 0.72 2.48
N TYR A 211 -23.43 1.83 1.74
CA TYR A 211 -23.84 1.89 0.34
C TYR A 211 -22.82 2.65 -0.51
N TRP A 212 -22.55 2.15 -1.71
CA TRP A 212 -21.59 2.72 -2.66
C TRP A 212 -22.31 3.24 -3.90
N HIS A 213 -21.92 4.46 -4.31
CA HIS A 213 -22.37 5.08 -5.54
C HIS A 213 -21.22 5.11 -6.55
N PHE A 214 -21.48 4.69 -7.77
CA PHE A 214 -20.50 4.79 -8.85
C PHE A 214 -20.20 6.26 -9.16
N GLN A 215 -18.92 6.62 -9.20
CA GLN A 215 -18.43 7.94 -9.56
C GLN A 215 -17.62 7.83 -10.85
N LYS A 216 -18.18 8.32 -11.96
CA LYS A 216 -17.49 8.33 -13.25
C LYS A 216 -16.36 9.35 -13.22
N ILE A 217 -15.14 8.94 -13.60
CA ILE A 217 -14.00 9.84 -13.86
C ILE A 217 -13.96 10.19 -15.35
N ASP A 218 -13.38 11.35 -15.68
CA ASP A 218 -13.20 11.79 -17.08
C ASP A 218 -12.00 11.09 -17.73
N SER A 219 -12.09 9.77 -17.81
CA SER A 219 -11.11 8.89 -18.40
C SER A 219 -11.78 7.98 -19.43
N PRO A 220 -11.11 7.65 -20.57
CA PRO A 220 -11.60 6.63 -21.48
C PRO A 220 -11.67 5.24 -20.85
N TRP A 221 -10.93 5.04 -19.75
CA TRP A 221 -10.91 3.78 -19.01
C TRP A 221 -11.47 4.00 -17.60
N GLN A 222 -12.27 3.06 -17.13
CA GLN A 222 -12.78 3.07 -15.75
C GLN A 222 -12.05 2.07 -14.84
N TYR A 223 -10.99 1.42 -15.30
CA TYR A 223 -10.14 0.61 -14.45
C TYR A 223 -9.36 1.51 -13.48
N THR A 224 -9.71 1.49 -12.19
CA THR A 224 -9.02 2.22 -11.13
C THR A 224 -8.28 1.27 -10.22
N ARG A 225 -7.05 1.64 -9.77
CA ARG A 225 -6.20 0.72 -9.01
C ARG A 225 -6.02 1.13 -7.56
N ALA A 226 -5.57 2.32 -7.29
CA ALA A 226 -5.38 2.82 -5.92
C ALA A 226 -6.04 4.17 -5.74
N VAL A 227 -6.54 4.42 -4.54
CA VAL A 227 -6.99 5.72 -4.06
C VAL A 227 -6.25 6.02 -2.76
N VAL A 228 -5.45 7.10 -2.75
CA VAL A 228 -4.48 7.37 -1.68
C VAL A 228 -4.62 8.81 -1.19
N PRO A 229 -5.10 9.02 0.04
CA PRO A 229 -5.14 10.35 0.65
C PRO A 229 -3.73 10.89 0.93
N ARG A 230 -3.56 12.20 0.77
CA ARG A 230 -2.43 12.90 1.36
C ARG A 230 -2.69 13.07 2.86
N PRO A 231 -1.77 12.63 3.73
CA PRO A 231 -2.06 12.47 5.16
C PRO A 231 -1.90 13.77 5.96
N ASP A 232 -2.21 14.93 5.38
CA ASP A 232 -2.15 16.26 5.99
C ASP A 232 -3.53 16.84 6.34
N GLY A 233 -4.59 16.08 6.13
CA GLY A 233 -5.96 16.54 6.38
C GLY A 233 -6.48 17.59 5.38
N SER A 234 -5.73 17.87 4.30
CA SER A 234 -6.12 18.88 3.29
C SER A 234 -7.30 18.46 2.41
N GLY A 235 -7.71 17.20 2.49
CA GLY A 235 -8.69 16.62 1.55
C GLY A 235 -8.10 16.29 0.17
N THR A 236 -6.78 16.45 0.00
CA THR A 236 -6.11 16.02 -1.23
C THR A 236 -6.05 14.50 -1.29
N VAL A 237 -6.46 13.94 -2.41
CA VAL A 237 -6.44 12.48 -2.66
C VAL A 237 -6.01 12.19 -4.09
N PHE A 238 -5.18 11.18 -4.26
CA PHE A 238 -4.70 10.70 -5.57
C PHE A 238 -5.48 9.45 -5.97
N LEU A 239 -5.80 9.35 -7.26
CA LEU A 239 -6.44 8.18 -7.86
C LEU A 239 -5.59 7.69 -9.02
N THR A 240 -5.28 6.41 -9.04
CA THR A 240 -4.53 5.78 -10.12
C THR A 240 -5.47 5.03 -11.06
N ASN A 241 -5.19 5.10 -12.35
CA ASN A 241 -6.07 4.63 -13.40
C ASN A 241 -5.28 4.13 -14.60
N GLY A 242 -5.90 3.28 -15.41
CA GLY A 242 -5.32 2.80 -16.66
C GLY A 242 -6.30 1.93 -17.45
N ASN A 243 -5.79 1.28 -18.49
CA ASN A 243 -6.60 0.41 -19.37
C ASN A 243 -6.51 -1.08 -19.02
N GLY A 244 -6.02 -1.42 -17.83
CA GLY A 244 -6.00 -2.79 -17.30
C GLY A 244 -4.72 -3.13 -16.54
N PRO A 245 -4.60 -4.38 -16.01
CA PRO A 245 -3.38 -4.91 -15.41
C PRO A 245 -2.61 -5.80 -16.43
N PRO A 246 -1.40 -5.47 -16.89
CA PRO A 246 -0.69 -4.21 -16.62
C PRO A 246 -1.24 -3.05 -17.45
N GLY A 247 -1.96 -3.30 -18.58
CA GLY A 247 -2.28 -2.30 -19.57
C GLY A 247 -1.03 -1.73 -20.26
N ASP A 248 -1.22 -0.77 -21.14
CA ASP A 248 -0.15 -0.03 -21.82
C ASP A 248 -0.32 1.50 -21.70
N GLN A 249 -1.32 1.93 -20.93
CA GLN A 249 -1.64 3.33 -20.67
C GLN A 249 -2.11 3.51 -19.24
N GLY A 250 -1.71 4.65 -18.66
CA GLY A 250 -2.08 5.01 -17.30
C GLY A 250 -2.34 6.50 -17.16
N ARG A 251 -3.01 6.87 -16.07
CA ARG A 251 -3.21 8.25 -15.62
C ARG A 251 -3.13 8.32 -14.12
N LEU A 252 -2.63 9.45 -13.63
CA LEU A 252 -2.74 9.86 -12.25
C LEU A 252 -3.75 11.00 -12.17
N TRP A 253 -4.65 10.94 -11.22
CA TRP A 253 -5.63 11.98 -10.93
C TRP A 253 -5.40 12.52 -9.54
N VAL A 254 -5.71 13.79 -9.34
CA VAL A 254 -5.75 14.42 -8.03
C VAL A 254 -7.10 15.06 -7.80
N SER A 255 -7.57 14.98 -6.58
CA SER A 255 -8.68 15.76 -6.06
C SER A 255 -8.18 16.59 -4.90
N HIS A 256 -8.66 17.83 -4.76
CA HIS A 256 -8.34 18.74 -3.64
C HIS A 256 -9.55 18.96 -2.72
N ASP A 257 -10.63 18.23 -2.94
CA ASP A 257 -11.93 18.42 -2.29
C ASP A 257 -12.56 17.09 -1.84
N HIS A 258 -11.73 16.17 -1.31
CA HIS A 258 -12.17 14.87 -0.77
C HIS A 258 -12.80 13.95 -1.83
N GLY A 259 -12.35 14.04 -3.09
CA GLY A 259 -12.82 13.19 -4.17
C GLY A 259 -14.09 13.69 -4.87
N ASP A 260 -14.50 14.93 -4.66
CA ASP A 260 -15.68 15.50 -5.36
C ASP A 260 -15.35 15.79 -6.82
N HIS A 261 -14.22 16.44 -7.10
CA HIS A 261 -13.73 16.72 -8.44
C HIS A 261 -12.33 16.15 -8.66
N TRP A 262 -12.05 15.77 -9.89
CA TRP A 262 -10.79 15.10 -10.27
C TRP A 262 -10.12 15.81 -11.42
N GLU A 263 -8.83 16.08 -11.27
CA GLU A 263 -7.96 16.69 -12.28
C GLU A 263 -6.89 15.69 -12.71
N ASN A 264 -6.58 15.64 -14.01
CA ASN A 264 -5.52 14.77 -14.51
C ASN A 264 -4.15 15.39 -14.20
N VAL A 265 -3.29 14.60 -13.58
CA VAL A 265 -1.89 14.97 -13.29
C VAL A 265 -1.00 14.55 -14.46
N ALA A 266 -0.24 15.51 -15.00
CA ALA A 266 0.72 15.22 -16.05
C ALA A 266 2.00 14.58 -15.46
N LEU A 267 2.13 13.27 -15.59
CA LEU A 267 3.38 12.60 -15.30
C LEU A 267 4.33 12.71 -16.50
N PRO A 268 5.66 12.96 -16.30
CA PRO A 268 6.60 13.19 -17.37
C PRO A 268 6.87 11.95 -18.23
N GLY A 269 6.89 12.14 -19.54
CA GLY A 269 7.18 11.10 -20.53
C GLY A 269 5.98 10.22 -20.87
N LYS A 270 6.24 9.17 -21.65
CA LYS A 270 5.21 8.15 -21.98
C LYS A 270 5.14 7.11 -20.88
N LEU A 271 3.95 6.87 -20.35
CA LEU A 271 3.71 5.79 -19.38
C LEU A 271 3.71 4.44 -20.11
N ASN A 272 4.33 3.45 -19.49
CA ASN A 272 4.46 2.09 -20.04
C ASN A 272 3.32 1.15 -19.63
N SER A 273 2.50 1.55 -18.64
CA SER A 273 1.38 0.75 -18.13
C SER A 273 0.47 1.58 -17.21
N THR A 274 -0.53 0.94 -16.63
CA THR A 274 -1.40 1.53 -15.59
C THR A 274 -0.55 2.12 -14.45
N VAL A 275 -0.88 3.34 -14.01
CA VAL A 275 -0.34 3.89 -12.76
C VAL A 275 -0.85 3.03 -11.61
N TRP A 276 0.07 2.46 -10.83
CA TRP A 276 -0.26 1.38 -9.91
C TRP A 276 -0.61 1.87 -8.51
N THR A 277 0.23 2.73 -7.94
CA THR A 277 0.01 3.29 -6.60
C THR A 277 0.75 4.60 -6.41
N VAL A 278 0.40 5.31 -5.34
CA VAL A 278 1.10 6.47 -4.79
C VAL A 278 1.52 6.13 -3.36
N ALA A 279 2.74 6.50 -2.98
CA ALA A 279 3.24 6.35 -1.61
C ALA A 279 3.33 7.72 -0.93
N THR A 280 2.68 7.84 0.22
CA THR A 280 2.59 9.05 1.04
C THR A 280 3.06 8.76 2.46
N GLN A 281 3.46 9.81 3.22
CA GLN A 281 3.81 9.70 4.63
C GLN A 281 3.37 10.94 5.41
N ALA A 282 2.94 10.75 6.66
CA ALA A 282 2.38 11.82 7.48
C ALA A 282 3.44 12.82 7.97
N ASP A 283 4.68 12.40 8.11
CA ASP A 283 5.80 13.25 8.56
C ASP A 283 6.37 14.16 7.44
N ASP A 284 6.02 13.88 6.16
CA ASP A 284 6.31 14.76 5.03
C ASP A 284 5.24 14.57 3.92
N PRO A 285 4.06 15.14 4.10
CA PRO A 285 2.94 14.93 3.18
C PRO A 285 3.12 15.57 1.80
N LEU A 286 4.11 16.45 1.64
CA LEU A 286 4.43 17.05 0.35
C LEU A 286 5.35 16.17 -0.50
N ARG A 287 6.01 15.19 0.10
CA ARG A 287 6.91 14.29 -0.60
C ARG A 287 6.18 12.99 -0.96
N LEU A 288 6.16 12.69 -2.25
CA LEU A 288 5.36 11.60 -2.80
C LEU A 288 6.18 10.80 -3.81
N TRP A 289 5.86 9.51 -3.92
CA TRP A 289 6.30 8.67 -5.04
C TRP A 289 5.09 8.01 -5.68
N ALA A 290 5.12 7.85 -6.99
CA ALA A 290 4.15 7.08 -7.74
C ALA A 290 4.88 6.07 -8.62
N CYS A 291 4.23 4.95 -8.94
CA CYS A 291 4.80 3.99 -9.89
C CYS A 291 3.76 3.51 -10.89
N THR A 292 4.25 3.06 -12.05
CA THR A 292 3.47 2.25 -12.96
C THR A 292 3.64 0.76 -12.64
N ASN A 293 2.72 -0.07 -13.09
CA ASN A 293 2.80 -1.51 -12.88
C ASN A 293 4.07 -2.12 -13.48
N LEU A 294 4.51 -1.64 -14.65
CA LEU A 294 5.70 -2.13 -15.35
C LEU A 294 6.97 -1.30 -15.05
N GLY A 295 7.07 -0.70 -13.86
CA GLY A 295 8.36 -0.36 -13.28
C GLY A 295 8.83 1.07 -13.35
N GLN A 296 8.08 2.00 -13.97
CA GLN A 296 8.43 3.41 -13.92
C GLN A 296 8.13 3.99 -12.53
N ILE A 297 9.02 4.80 -12.00
CA ILE A 297 8.84 5.51 -10.73
C ILE A 297 8.93 7.01 -10.96
N PHE A 298 8.07 7.74 -10.27
CA PHE A 298 7.99 9.19 -10.28
C PHE A 298 8.06 9.71 -8.86
N SER A 299 8.66 10.88 -8.65
CA SER A 299 8.72 11.58 -7.37
C SER A 299 8.17 12.99 -7.47
N SER A 300 7.57 13.47 -6.38
CA SER A 300 7.15 14.85 -6.18
C SER A 300 7.65 15.36 -4.83
N GLN A 301 7.99 16.64 -4.76
CA GLN A 301 8.43 17.30 -3.52
C GLN A 301 7.51 18.45 -3.11
N ASP A 302 6.44 18.67 -3.83
CA ASP A 302 5.51 19.81 -3.68
C ASP A 302 4.04 19.37 -3.57
N GLY A 303 3.82 18.19 -3.03
CA GLY A 303 2.47 17.67 -2.79
C GLY A 303 1.74 17.18 -4.03
N GLY A 304 2.49 16.87 -5.09
CA GLY A 304 1.94 16.32 -6.31
C GLY A 304 1.66 17.36 -7.40
N ALA A 305 2.09 18.63 -7.21
CA ALA A 305 1.93 19.67 -8.23
C ALA A 305 2.90 19.45 -9.39
N ASN A 306 4.15 19.06 -9.11
CA ASN A 306 5.14 18.71 -10.10
C ASN A 306 5.72 17.32 -9.84
N TRP A 307 6.04 16.61 -10.92
CA TRP A 307 6.57 15.24 -10.87
C TRP A 307 7.81 15.10 -11.74
N GLU A 308 8.77 14.34 -11.26
CA GLU A 308 9.98 13.94 -11.98
C GLU A 308 10.00 12.43 -12.14
N ARG A 309 10.38 11.94 -13.33
CA ARG A 309 10.61 10.53 -13.56
C ARG A 309 12.00 10.15 -13.06
N LEU A 310 12.08 9.13 -12.20
CA LEU A 310 13.35 8.60 -11.74
C LEU A 310 14.05 7.77 -12.85
N PRO A 311 15.39 7.72 -12.84
CA PRO A 311 16.15 7.11 -13.95
C PRO A 311 16.04 5.59 -14.00
N HIS A 312 15.84 4.93 -12.86
CA HIS A 312 15.74 3.47 -12.79
C HIS A 312 14.34 2.99 -13.15
N GLU A 313 14.27 1.97 -13.97
CA GLU A 313 13.02 1.30 -14.35
C GLU A 313 13.09 -0.17 -13.94
N PHE A 314 12.08 -0.61 -13.19
CA PHE A 314 11.97 -1.97 -12.68
C PHE A 314 11.19 -2.86 -13.65
N GLY A 315 11.07 -4.14 -13.31
CA GLY A 315 10.02 -4.99 -13.82
C GLY A 315 8.67 -4.68 -13.16
N GLU A 316 7.85 -5.69 -12.96
CA GLU A 316 6.52 -5.51 -12.38
C GLU A 316 6.60 -5.06 -10.91
N ILE A 317 6.12 -3.83 -10.61
CA ILE A 317 6.02 -3.29 -9.25
C ILE A 317 4.64 -3.62 -8.68
N ARG A 318 4.60 -4.09 -7.44
CA ARG A 318 3.38 -4.38 -6.69
C ARG A 318 3.22 -3.52 -5.45
N ALA A 319 4.33 -3.11 -4.82
CA ALA A 319 4.33 -2.28 -3.64
C ALA A 319 5.36 -1.16 -3.75
N LEU A 320 5.01 0.00 -3.24
CA LEU A 320 5.89 1.17 -3.14
C LEU A 320 5.71 1.78 -1.76
N HIS A 321 6.81 2.05 -1.07
CA HIS A 321 6.81 2.64 0.25
C HIS A 321 8.01 3.55 0.42
N TRP A 322 7.90 4.58 1.25
CA TRP A 322 9.03 5.40 1.63
C TRP A 322 8.92 5.85 3.07
N ARG A 323 10.03 6.27 3.66
CA ARG A 323 10.05 6.84 5.00
C ARG A 323 11.26 7.74 5.20
N ARG A 324 11.15 8.68 6.11
CA ARG A 324 12.29 9.40 6.67
C ARG A 324 12.97 8.54 7.72
N LEU A 325 14.29 8.53 7.69
CA LEU A 325 15.04 7.96 8.79
C LEU A 325 15.49 9.06 9.75
N PRO A 326 15.40 8.84 11.08
CA PRO A 326 16.09 9.66 12.06
C PRO A 326 17.59 9.62 11.75
N MET A 327 18.25 10.80 11.72
CA MET A 327 19.70 10.85 11.58
C MET A 327 20.33 10.08 12.74
N GLY A 328 21.09 9.02 12.44
CA GLY A 328 21.88 8.28 13.44
C GLY A 328 21.65 6.77 13.52
N ILE A 329 20.64 6.21 12.86
CA ILE A 329 20.38 4.74 12.93
C ILE A 329 21.54 3.93 12.32
N ARG A 330 22.24 4.41 11.29
CA ARG A 330 23.37 3.72 10.66
C ARG A 330 24.77 4.21 11.01
N GLN A 331 24.94 5.29 11.74
CA GLN A 331 26.28 5.81 12.07
C GLN A 331 27.04 4.95 13.09
N GLN A 332 26.39 4.04 13.81
CA GLN A 332 27.05 3.23 14.83
C GLN A 332 27.83 2.03 14.25
N GLU A 333 27.48 1.47 13.12
CA GLU A 333 28.19 0.30 12.57
C GLU A 333 29.41 0.64 11.71
N HIS A 334 29.42 1.77 10.99
CA HIS A 334 30.63 2.21 10.29
C HIS A 334 31.78 2.63 11.21
N ALA A 335 31.50 2.93 12.47
CA ALA A 335 32.52 3.23 13.48
C ALA A 335 33.18 1.96 14.05
N VAL A 336 32.48 0.82 14.04
CA VAL A 336 33.00 -0.47 14.55
C VAL A 336 33.89 -1.15 13.50
N THR A 337 33.51 -1.10 12.22
CA THR A 337 34.30 -1.74 11.15
C THR A 337 35.65 -1.06 10.90
N ARG A 338 35.77 0.25 11.15
CA ARG A 338 37.06 0.97 11.05
C ARG A 338 38.02 0.75 12.24
N ARG A 339 37.57 0.10 13.33
CA ARG A 339 38.41 -0.22 14.48
C ARG A 339 39.04 -1.62 14.43
N VAL A 340 38.69 -2.43 13.46
CA VAL A 340 39.23 -3.80 13.30
C VAL A 340 40.33 -3.88 12.20
N GLU A 341 40.56 -2.79 11.46
CA GLU A 341 41.59 -2.71 10.40
C GLU A 341 42.77 -1.82 10.76
N ASN A 342 43.03 -1.58 12.06
CA ASN A 342 44.29 -0.94 12.54
C ASN A 342 44.96 -1.78 13.62
#